data_5ec7767e9e0e0d39cb38078915f2bb68
#
_entry.id   5ec7767e9e0e0d39cb38078915f2bb68
#
_cell.length_a   1.000
_cell.length_b   1.000
_cell.length_c   1.000
_cell.angle_alpha   90.00
_cell.angle_beta   90.00
_cell.angle_gamma   90.00
#
_symmetry.space_group_name_H-M   'P 1'
#
loop_
_entity.id
_entity.type
_entity.pdbx_description
1 polymer ?
#
loop_
_entity_poly.entity_id
_entity_poly.type
_entity_poly.pdbx_seq_one_letter_code
_entity_poly.pdbx_strand_id
1 'polypeptide(L)'
;HESPRRGTNFVTNKVVKNAVMISKGLKDSLALGNLDATRDWGHAKDYVKAMWLMLQQDEPDNFVCSTGVSHSVQDLVEYTFNKLGLNWKDYVTQDPKFLRPEELKDLKGDSTRLRKLGWKPDYTFETMIDEMIEYWVNDFSWKL
;
A
#
# COMPACT_ATOMS: atom_id res chain seq x y z
N HIS A 1 0.89 -5.14 -5.99
CA HIS A 1 1.96 -4.20 -6.30
C HIS A 1 1.45 -2.77 -6.09
N GLU A 2 2.11 -2.03 -5.24
CA GLU A 2 1.67 -0.69 -4.87
C GLU A 2 2.51 0.40 -5.57
N SER A 3 1.89 1.51 -5.87
CA SER A 3 2.51 2.72 -6.42
C SER A 3 1.47 3.82 -6.57
N PRO A 4 1.84 5.05 -6.95
CA PRO A 4 0.88 6.09 -7.33
C PRO A 4 -0.12 5.66 -8.43
N ARG A 5 0.26 4.67 -9.25
CA ARG A 5 -0.59 4.14 -10.34
C ARG A 5 -1.53 3.01 -9.91
N ARG A 6 -1.51 2.62 -8.63
CA ARG A 6 -2.46 1.62 -8.12
C ARG A 6 -3.89 2.11 -8.32
N GLY A 7 -4.79 1.23 -8.72
CA GLY A 7 -6.21 1.59 -8.84
C GLY A 7 -6.78 2.13 -7.51
N THR A 8 -7.59 3.17 -7.58
CA THR A 8 -8.13 3.86 -6.39
C THR A 8 -9.16 3.05 -5.60
N ASN A 9 -9.56 1.89 -6.10
CA ASN A 9 -10.40 0.90 -5.42
C ASN A 9 -9.58 0.00 -4.47
N PHE A 10 -8.25 -0.02 -4.57
CA PHE A 10 -7.39 -0.77 -3.65
C PHE A 10 -7.05 0.09 -2.42
N VAL A 11 -6.96 -0.58 -1.26
CA VAL A 11 -6.91 0.08 0.04
C VAL A 11 -5.78 1.10 0.17
N THR A 12 -4.59 0.81 -0.32
CA THR A 12 -3.44 1.71 -0.23
C THR A 12 -3.72 3.04 -0.93
N ASN A 13 -4.09 3.00 -2.21
CA ASN A 13 -4.36 4.22 -2.97
C ASN A 13 -5.69 4.87 -2.57
N LYS A 14 -6.68 4.07 -2.15
CA LYS A 14 -7.93 4.60 -1.57
C LYS A 14 -7.65 5.45 -0.34
N VAL A 15 -6.82 4.97 0.60
CA VAL A 15 -6.47 5.70 1.82
C VAL A 15 -5.69 6.97 1.48
N VAL A 16 -4.61 6.85 0.72
CA VAL A 16 -3.73 7.98 0.41
C VAL A 16 -4.47 9.08 -0.34
N LYS A 17 -5.19 8.75 -1.42
CA LYS A 17 -5.98 9.73 -2.19
C LYS A 17 -6.99 10.45 -1.32
N ASN A 18 -7.79 9.70 -0.53
CA ASN A 18 -8.83 10.31 0.29
C ASN A 18 -8.24 11.16 1.42
N ALA A 19 -7.14 10.74 2.04
CA ALA A 19 -6.46 11.54 3.06
C ALA A 19 -5.96 12.89 2.49
N VAL A 20 -5.40 12.87 1.28
CA VAL A 20 -5.00 14.11 0.58
C VAL A 20 -6.22 14.98 0.26
N MET A 21 -7.33 14.40 -0.19
CA MET A 21 -8.57 15.16 -0.43
C MET A 21 -9.10 15.80 0.87
N ILE A 22 -9.06 15.05 1.98
CA ILE A 22 -9.47 15.56 3.30
C ILE A 22 -8.56 16.70 3.74
N SER A 23 -7.24 16.57 3.62
CA SER A 23 -6.28 17.62 3.97
C SER A 23 -6.48 18.93 3.20
N LYS A 24 -7.10 18.83 2.02
CA LYS A 24 -7.42 19.98 1.16
C LYS A 24 -8.87 20.48 1.33
N GLY A 25 -9.64 19.93 2.28
CA GLY A 25 -11.03 20.30 2.50
C GLY A 25 -12.00 19.90 1.38
N LEU A 26 -11.63 18.92 0.57
CA LEU A 26 -12.42 18.45 -0.58
C LEU A 26 -13.25 17.20 -0.25
N LYS A 27 -13.06 16.66 0.93
CA LYS A 27 -13.79 15.53 1.46
C LYS A 27 -13.80 15.57 2.99
N ASP A 28 -14.88 15.10 3.59
CA ASP A 28 -15.09 15.19 5.04
C ASP A 28 -14.74 13.90 5.78
N SER A 29 -14.78 12.74 5.10
CA SER A 29 -14.56 11.44 5.76
C SER A 29 -14.13 10.35 4.80
N LEU A 30 -13.59 9.26 5.37
CA LEU A 30 -13.22 8.03 4.65
C LEU A 30 -13.81 6.81 5.36
N ALA A 31 -14.66 6.06 4.66
CA ALA A 31 -15.19 4.80 5.15
C ALA A 31 -14.34 3.61 4.68
N LEU A 32 -13.93 2.78 5.63
CA LEU A 32 -13.12 1.57 5.44
C LEU A 32 -13.82 0.35 6.06
N GLY A 33 -13.33 -0.84 5.76
CA GLY A 33 -13.74 -2.08 6.40
C GLY A 33 -12.90 -2.41 7.63
N ASN A 34 -12.29 -3.61 7.62
CA ASN A 34 -11.46 -4.10 8.70
C ASN A 34 -10.10 -3.36 8.74
N LEU A 35 -9.82 -2.69 9.86
CA LEU A 35 -8.55 -2.00 10.07
C LEU A 35 -7.43 -2.91 10.60
N ASP A 36 -7.79 -4.07 11.17
CA ASP A 36 -6.84 -5.00 11.77
C ASP A 36 -6.22 -5.99 10.76
N ALA A 37 -6.77 -6.06 9.56
CA ALA A 37 -6.22 -6.93 8.52
C ALA A 37 -4.80 -6.48 8.13
N THR A 38 -3.85 -7.43 8.12
CA THR A 38 -2.45 -7.15 7.78
C THR A 38 -2.11 -7.64 6.37
N ARG A 39 -1.25 -6.90 5.69
CA ARG A 39 -0.79 -7.20 4.33
C ARG A 39 0.68 -6.88 4.18
N ASP A 40 1.33 -7.66 3.34
CA ASP A 40 2.69 -7.38 2.87
C ASP A 40 2.59 -6.53 1.60
N TRP A 41 2.65 -5.21 1.78
CA TRP A 41 2.62 -4.27 0.66
C TRP A 41 4.04 -3.94 0.19
N GLY A 42 4.26 -4.08 -1.11
CA GLY A 42 5.54 -3.75 -1.72
C GLY A 42 5.36 -2.90 -2.99
N HIS A 43 6.40 -2.12 -3.30
CA HIS A 43 6.38 -1.21 -4.41
C HIS A 43 6.54 -1.93 -5.76
N ALA A 44 5.77 -1.52 -6.77
CA ALA A 44 5.78 -2.11 -8.10
C ALA A 44 7.17 -2.10 -8.76
N LYS A 45 7.96 -1.05 -8.56
CA LYS A 45 9.33 -0.97 -9.10
C LYS A 45 10.23 -2.08 -8.55
N ASP A 46 10.10 -2.45 -7.27
CA ASP A 46 10.89 -3.53 -6.68
C ASP A 46 10.48 -4.89 -7.23
N TYR A 47 9.19 -5.08 -7.47
CA TYR A 47 8.68 -6.33 -8.03
C TYR A 47 9.04 -6.51 -9.51
N VAL A 48 9.10 -5.42 -10.28
CA VAL A 48 9.61 -5.47 -11.67
C VAL A 48 11.09 -5.86 -11.71
N LYS A 49 11.91 -5.35 -10.77
CA LYS A 49 13.31 -5.80 -10.63
C LYS A 49 13.41 -7.28 -10.29
N ALA A 50 12.52 -7.78 -9.41
CA ALA A 50 12.44 -9.20 -9.10
C ALA A 50 12.10 -10.04 -10.34
N MET A 51 11.10 -9.62 -11.11
CA MET A 51 10.70 -10.30 -12.35
C MET A 51 11.86 -10.38 -13.34
N TRP A 52 12.59 -9.28 -13.52
CA TRP A 52 13.77 -9.27 -14.36
C TRP A 52 14.85 -10.24 -13.86
N LEU A 53 15.14 -10.23 -12.55
CA LEU A 53 16.13 -11.12 -11.95
C LEU A 53 15.77 -12.61 -12.09
N MET A 54 14.50 -12.94 -11.93
CA MET A 54 14.02 -14.32 -12.15
C MET A 54 14.31 -14.82 -13.57
N LEU A 55 14.19 -13.95 -14.57
CA LEU A 55 14.45 -14.28 -15.97
C LEU A 55 15.95 -14.36 -16.31
N GLN A 56 16.84 -13.98 -15.41
CA GLN A 56 18.29 -14.11 -15.60
C GLN A 56 18.84 -15.46 -15.10
N GLN A 57 17.99 -16.32 -14.54
CA GLN A 57 18.42 -17.64 -14.05
C GLN A 57 18.54 -18.64 -15.21
N ASP A 58 19.51 -19.54 -15.11
CA ASP A 58 19.74 -20.57 -16.15
C ASP A 58 18.56 -21.55 -16.26
N GLU A 59 17.92 -21.84 -15.13
CA GLU A 59 16.78 -22.75 -15.06
C GLU A 59 15.52 -22.02 -14.56
N PRO A 60 14.34 -22.28 -15.16
CA PRO A 60 13.09 -21.71 -14.71
C PRO A 60 12.69 -22.25 -13.34
N ASP A 61 12.23 -21.39 -12.45
CA ASP A 61 11.77 -21.75 -11.12
C ASP A 61 10.67 -20.80 -10.61
N ASN A 62 9.99 -21.20 -9.52
CA ASN A 62 8.94 -20.43 -8.88
C ASN A 62 9.51 -19.66 -7.68
N PHE A 63 9.22 -18.36 -7.61
CA PHE A 63 9.65 -17.49 -6.54
C PHE A 63 8.48 -16.74 -5.93
N VAL A 64 8.45 -16.63 -4.60
CA VAL A 64 7.59 -15.66 -3.92
C VAL A 64 8.30 -14.32 -3.91
N CYS A 65 7.63 -13.30 -4.42
CA CYS A 65 8.10 -11.92 -4.39
C CYS A 65 7.29 -11.14 -3.36
N SER A 66 7.92 -10.78 -2.25
CA SER A 66 7.29 -10.09 -1.11
C SER A 66 8.32 -9.29 -0.34
N THR A 67 7.86 -8.29 0.43
CA THR A 67 8.77 -7.53 1.29
C THR A 67 9.18 -8.33 2.54
N GLY A 68 8.34 -9.24 2.99
CA GLY A 68 8.51 -10.00 4.23
C GLY A 68 8.09 -9.22 5.47
N VAL A 69 7.49 -8.06 5.31
CA VAL A 69 6.98 -7.23 6.42
C VAL A 69 5.50 -6.96 6.21
N SER A 70 4.68 -7.28 7.22
CA SER A 70 3.24 -7.01 7.20
C SER A 70 2.93 -5.73 7.97
N HIS A 71 1.99 -4.95 7.43
CA HIS A 71 1.41 -3.78 8.08
C HIS A 71 -0.11 -3.92 8.09
N SER A 72 -0.76 -3.42 9.14
CA SER A 72 -2.21 -3.37 9.21
C SER A 72 -2.77 -2.22 8.36
N VAL A 73 -4.06 -2.32 8.04
CA VAL A 73 -4.77 -1.18 7.42
C VAL A 73 -4.76 0.02 8.36
N GLN A 74 -4.78 -0.20 9.68
CA GLN A 74 -4.65 0.87 10.66
C GLN A 74 -3.29 1.57 10.55
N ASP A 75 -2.17 0.82 10.45
CA ASP A 75 -0.82 1.41 10.28
C ASP A 75 -0.76 2.31 9.03
N LEU A 76 -1.36 1.84 7.93
CA LEU A 76 -1.46 2.61 6.69
C LEU A 76 -2.22 3.92 6.89
N VAL A 77 -3.36 3.87 7.57
CA VAL A 77 -4.18 5.04 7.88
C VAL A 77 -3.43 6.00 8.78
N GLU A 78 -2.89 5.51 9.90
CA GLU A 78 -2.15 6.33 10.86
C GLU A 78 -0.95 7.02 10.21
N TYR A 79 -0.14 6.28 9.48
CA TYR A 79 1.02 6.86 8.81
C TYR A 79 0.60 7.96 7.81
N THR A 80 -0.37 7.65 6.94
CA THR A 80 -0.82 8.58 5.89
C THR A 80 -1.40 9.87 6.46
N PHE A 81 -2.30 9.77 7.45
CA PHE A 81 -2.94 10.95 8.05
C PHE A 81 -1.95 11.77 8.87
N ASN A 82 -1.05 11.14 9.64
CA ASN A 82 -0.02 11.83 10.40
C ASN A 82 0.92 12.63 9.49
N LYS A 83 1.31 12.09 8.32
CA LYS A 83 2.12 12.80 7.33
C LYS A 83 1.43 14.08 6.79
N LEU A 84 0.12 14.10 6.78
CA LEU A 84 -0.68 15.23 6.34
C LEU A 84 -1.10 16.17 7.50
N GLY A 85 -0.61 15.90 8.72
CA GLY A 85 -0.93 16.70 9.91
C GLY A 85 -2.35 16.52 10.43
N LEU A 86 -2.99 15.38 10.13
CA LEU A 86 -4.36 15.06 10.49
C LEU A 86 -4.43 13.95 11.54
N ASN A 87 -5.39 14.03 12.46
CA ASN A 87 -5.75 12.90 13.31
C ASN A 87 -6.77 12.02 12.58
N TRP A 88 -6.38 10.83 12.17
CA TRP A 88 -7.23 9.94 11.39
C TRP A 88 -8.57 9.58 12.07
N LYS A 89 -8.63 9.56 13.41
CA LYS A 89 -9.83 9.22 14.18
C LYS A 89 -10.99 10.19 13.95
N ASP A 90 -10.67 11.41 13.51
CA ASP A 90 -11.67 12.44 13.25
C ASP A 90 -12.33 12.26 11.87
N TYR A 91 -11.74 11.46 10.98
CA TYR A 91 -12.13 11.36 9.57
C TYR A 91 -12.46 9.94 9.12
N VAL A 92 -11.89 8.91 9.76
CA VAL A 92 -12.03 7.52 9.31
C VAL A 92 -13.14 6.82 10.10
N THR A 93 -14.08 6.22 9.37
CA THR A 93 -15.16 5.41 9.92
C THR A 93 -15.08 3.99 9.37
N GLN A 94 -15.55 3.01 10.16
CA GLN A 94 -15.73 1.63 9.69
C GLN A 94 -17.17 1.45 9.20
N ASP A 95 -17.32 0.89 7.99
CA ASP A 95 -18.61 0.59 7.39
C ASP A 95 -18.72 -0.91 7.13
N PRO A 96 -19.71 -1.61 7.73
CA PRO A 96 -19.89 -3.06 7.59
C PRO A 96 -19.95 -3.56 6.13
N LYS A 97 -20.41 -2.72 5.19
CA LYS A 97 -20.46 -3.09 3.75
C LYS A 97 -19.10 -3.34 3.13
N PHE A 98 -18.02 -2.85 3.75
CA PHE A 98 -16.63 -3.08 3.30
C PHE A 98 -15.97 -4.24 4.03
N LEU A 99 -16.64 -4.88 4.99
CA LEU A 99 -16.15 -6.10 5.62
C LEU A 99 -16.30 -7.27 4.65
N ARG A 100 -15.27 -8.10 4.58
CA ARG A 100 -15.31 -9.34 3.79
C ARG A 100 -15.62 -10.50 4.71
N PRO A 101 -16.59 -11.38 4.37
CA PRO A 101 -16.97 -12.51 5.23
C PRO A 101 -15.83 -13.46 5.56
N GLU A 102 -14.89 -13.64 4.61
CA GLU A 102 -13.72 -14.53 4.74
C GLU A 102 -12.43 -13.73 4.48
N GLU A 103 -12.13 -12.80 5.37
CA GLU A 103 -10.88 -12.05 5.26
C GLU A 103 -9.72 -12.79 5.95
N LEU A 104 -8.65 -13.05 5.21
CA LEU A 104 -7.41 -13.52 5.80
C LEU A 104 -6.86 -12.41 6.70
N LYS A 105 -6.63 -12.75 7.98
CA LYS A 105 -6.13 -11.78 8.96
C LYS A 105 -4.74 -11.29 8.62
N ASP A 106 -3.85 -12.21 8.23
CA ASP A 106 -2.47 -11.92 7.86
C ASP A 106 -2.13 -12.53 6.51
N LEU A 107 -1.51 -11.73 5.64
CA LEU A 107 -0.92 -12.16 4.39
C LEU A 107 0.49 -11.60 4.31
N LYS A 108 1.45 -12.45 4.66
CA LYS A 108 2.89 -12.16 4.61
C LYS A 108 3.59 -13.19 3.72
N GLY A 109 4.38 -12.72 2.77
CA GLY A 109 5.15 -13.58 1.90
C GLY A 109 6.53 -13.92 2.47
N ASP A 110 7.06 -15.09 2.12
CA ASP A 110 8.45 -15.47 2.35
C ASP A 110 9.23 -15.41 1.03
N SER A 111 10.05 -14.39 0.88
CA SER A 111 10.90 -14.17 -0.30
C SER A 111 12.34 -14.68 -0.14
N THR A 112 12.59 -15.58 0.82
CA THR A 112 13.95 -16.08 1.12
C THR A 112 14.66 -16.62 -0.12
N ARG A 113 13.98 -17.37 -0.98
CA ARG A 113 14.58 -17.91 -2.21
C ARG A 113 15.00 -16.81 -3.17
N LEU A 114 14.15 -15.81 -3.38
CA LEU A 114 14.42 -14.67 -4.24
C LEU A 114 15.57 -13.79 -3.67
N ARG A 115 15.61 -13.62 -2.35
CA ARG A 115 16.69 -12.89 -1.66
C ARG A 115 18.05 -13.57 -1.82
N LYS A 116 18.10 -14.90 -1.90
CA LYS A 116 19.34 -15.65 -2.19
C LYS A 116 19.91 -15.35 -3.58
N LEU A 117 19.07 -14.91 -4.51
CA LEU A 117 19.49 -14.44 -5.84
C LEU A 117 20.01 -12.99 -5.83
N GLY A 118 20.01 -12.33 -4.67
CA GLY A 118 20.48 -10.96 -4.51
C GLY A 118 19.37 -9.89 -4.58
N TRP A 119 18.11 -10.27 -4.73
CA TRP A 119 17.01 -9.30 -4.69
C TRP A 119 16.76 -8.77 -3.28
N LYS A 120 16.51 -7.49 -3.21
CA LYS A 120 16.00 -6.80 -2.02
C LYS A 120 15.10 -5.63 -2.46
N PRO A 121 14.04 -5.31 -1.71
CA PRO A 121 13.26 -4.10 -1.96
C PRO A 121 14.12 -2.85 -1.67
N ASP A 122 13.99 -1.83 -2.52
CA ASP A 122 14.57 -0.51 -2.29
C ASP A 122 13.61 0.40 -1.53
N TYR A 123 12.31 0.13 -1.63
CA TYR A 123 11.27 0.86 -0.93
C TYR A 123 10.93 0.21 0.41
N THR A 124 10.78 1.04 1.44
CA THR A 124 10.10 0.67 2.68
C THR A 124 8.61 0.95 2.56
N PHE A 125 7.82 0.51 3.54
CA PHE A 125 6.40 0.89 3.63
C PHE A 125 6.23 2.40 3.64
N GLU A 126 7.01 3.11 4.44
CA GLU A 126 6.95 4.55 4.59
C GLU A 126 7.31 5.28 3.29
N THR A 127 8.44 4.94 2.67
CA THR A 127 8.88 5.62 1.43
C THR A 127 7.94 5.38 0.26
N MET A 128 7.30 4.22 0.22
CA MET A 128 6.26 3.90 -0.76
C MET A 128 5.01 4.79 -0.56
N ILE A 129 4.56 4.93 0.67
CA ILE A 129 3.40 5.78 0.98
C ILE A 129 3.73 7.27 0.76
N ASP A 130 4.94 7.70 1.11
CA ASP A 130 5.41 9.07 0.87
C ASP A 130 5.37 9.43 -0.63
N GLU A 131 5.85 8.55 -1.53
CA GLU A 131 5.76 8.74 -2.99
C GLU A 131 4.28 8.85 -3.44
N MET A 132 3.40 8.03 -2.87
CA MET A 132 1.97 8.07 -3.21
C MET A 132 1.30 9.38 -2.72
N ILE A 133 1.66 9.85 -1.53
CA ILE A 133 1.16 11.13 -0.98
C ILE A 133 1.63 12.27 -1.87
N GLU A 134 2.92 12.33 -2.20
CA GLU A 134 3.51 13.36 -3.06
C GLU A 134 2.81 13.43 -4.42
N TYR A 135 2.57 12.27 -5.03
CA TYR A 135 1.83 12.21 -6.29
C TYR A 135 0.45 12.84 -6.18
N TRP A 136 -0.36 12.46 -5.17
CA TRP A 136 -1.71 12.98 -5.02
C TRP A 136 -1.74 14.45 -4.58
N VAL A 137 -0.74 14.92 -3.83
CA VAL A 137 -0.61 16.35 -3.49
C VAL A 137 -0.37 17.19 -4.73
N ASN A 138 0.44 16.70 -5.68
CA ASN A 138 0.85 17.40 -6.89
C ASN A 138 -0.09 17.17 -8.08
N ASP A 139 -0.83 16.05 -8.11
CA ASP A 139 -1.82 15.79 -9.15
C ASP A 139 -3.08 16.62 -8.93
N PHE A 140 -3.37 17.50 -9.88
CA PHE A 140 -4.56 18.35 -9.87
C PHE A 140 -5.69 17.85 -10.78
N SER A 141 -5.56 16.68 -11.40
CA SER A 141 -6.54 16.14 -12.34
C SER A 141 -7.91 15.86 -11.69
N TRP A 142 -7.95 15.69 -10.37
CA TRP A 142 -9.18 15.50 -9.60
C TRP A 142 -9.86 16.81 -9.15
N LYS A 143 -9.33 17.98 -9.54
CA LYS A 143 -9.97 19.28 -9.29
C LYS A 143 -11.00 19.64 -10.36
N LEU A 144 -11.07 18.87 -11.42
CA LEU A 144 -12.04 18.99 -12.49
C LEU A 144 -13.16 17.99 -12.28
#